data_cc4da4057ea1f793776b72c418d8a30d
#
_entry.id   cc4da4057ea1f793776b72c418d8a30d
#
_cell.length_a   1.000
_cell.length_b   1.000
_cell.length_c   1.000
_cell.angle_alpha   90.00
_cell.angle_beta   90.00
_cell.angle_gamma   90.00
#
_symmetry.space_group_name_H-M   'P 1'
#
loop_
_entity.id
_entity.type
_entity.pdbx_description
1 polymer ?
#
loop_
_entity_poly.entity_id
_entity_poly.type
_entity_poly.pdbx_seq_one_letter_code
_entity_poly.pdbx_strand_id
1 'polypeptide(L)'
;MANVLIVDDNVKSCRPLVRLLEVVGHHAFFVHDGRAALAMLDTVRPDMILLDVMMPGMDGIEVLKTIRQHPLHKDLPVVVYSARDDAETIDQALSCGAQDYLVKSQADFDRVHACIEEHLGDLH
;
A
#
# COMPACT_ATOMS: atom_id res chain seq x y z
N MET A 1 7.17 15.46 2.93
CA MET A 1 6.92 14.88 1.60
C MET A 1 7.43 13.45 1.57
N ALA A 2 6.59 12.55 1.15
CA ALA A 2 6.92 11.13 1.15
C ALA A 2 6.72 10.51 -0.23
N ASN A 3 7.42 9.41 -0.48
CA ASN A 3 7.23 8.58 -1.67
C ASN A 3 6.27 7.45 -1.31
N VAL A 4 5.09 7.44 -1.90
CA VAL A 4 4.06 6.43 -1.66
C VAL A 4 3.92 5.56 -2.91
N LEU A 5 4.12 4.26 -2.74
CA LEU A 5 3.94 3.30 -3.83
C LEU A 5 2.53 2.70 -3.72
N ILE A 6 1.75 2.83 -4.78
CA ILE A 6 0.42 2.24 -4.86
C ILE A 6 0.49 0.99 -5.73
N VAL A 7 0.09 -0.14 -5.17
CA VAL A 7 0.09 -1.43 -5.86
C VAL A 7 -1.35 -1.90 -6.02
N ASP A 8 -1.87 -1.81 -7.24
CA ASP A 8 -3.28 -2.10 -7.52
C ASP A 8 -3.44 -2.34 -9.02
N ASP A 9 -4.17 -3.37 -9.41
CA ASP A 9 -4.42 -3.67 -10.82
C ASP A 9 -5.53 -2.80 -11.43
N ASN A 10 -6.27 -2.06 -10.61
CA ASN A 10 -7.35 -1.21 -11.06
C ASN A 10 -6.88 0.23 -11.26
N VAL A 11 -6.50 0.56 -12.49
CA VAL A 11 -6.00 1.89 -12.87
C VAL A 11 -7.01 2.99 -12.54
N LYS A 12 -8.29 2.72 -12.79
CA LYS A 12 -9.35 3.73 -12.60
C LYS A 12 -9.50 4.13 -11.14
N SER A 13 -9.33 3.20 -10.20
CA SER A 13 -9.45 3.54 -8.79
C SER A 13 -8.19 4.21 -8.24
N CYS A 14 -7.05 4.02 -8.90
CA CYS A 14 -5.77 4.55 -8.44
C CYS A 14 -5.47 5.96 -8.93
N ARG A 15 -5.92 6.35 -10.12
CA ARG A 15 -5.62 7.68 -10.67
C ARG A 15 -6.09 8.82 -9.76
N PRO A 16 -7.33 8.81 -9.25
CA PRO A 16 -7.76 9.87 -8.32
C PRO A 16 -6.90 9.91 -7.06
N LEU A 17 -6.52 8.74 -6.55
CA LEU A 17 -5.68 8.65 -5.34
C LEU A 17 -4.30 9.24 -5.58
N VAL A 18 -3.66 8.92 -6.71
CA VAL A 18 -2.36 9.49 -7.09
C VAL A 18 -2.45 11.02 -7.13
N ARG A 19 -3.47 11.54 -7.79
CA ARG A 19 -3.66 12.99 -7.92
C ARG A 19 -3.86 13.65 -6.56
N LEU A 20 -4.67 13.07 -5.70
CA LEU A 20 -4.94 13.63 -4.38
C LEU A 20 -3.70 13.61 -3.49
N LEU A 21 -2.90 12.54 -3.55
CA LEU A 21 -1.65 12.47 -2.80
C LEU A 21 -0.67 13.54 -3.26
N GLU A 22 -0.58 13.79 -4.56
CA GLU A 22 0.29 14.85 -5.08
C GLU A 22 -0.18 16.23 -4.62
N VAL A 23 -1.48 16.47 -4.57
CA VAL A 23 -2.04 17.74 -4.10
C VAL A 23 -1.66 18.00 -2.64
N VAL A 24 -1.60 16.97 -1.80
CA VAL A 24 -1.22 17.12 -0.39
C VAL A 24 0.28 17.02 -0.16
N GLY A 25 1.08 16.98 -1.23
CA GLY A 25 2.52 17.12 -1.13
C GLY A 25 3.34 15.83 -1.14
N HIS A 26 2.72 14.68 -1.45
CA HIS A 26 3.45 13.43 -1.59
C HIS A 26 3.73 13.10 -3.05
N HIS A 27 4.79 12.32 -3.28
CA HIS A 27 5.03 11.71 -4.59
C HIS A 27 4.36 10.35 -4.60
N ALA A 28 3.50 10.11 -5.58
CA ALA A 28 2.82 8.83 -5.72
C ALA A 28 3.34 8.09 -6.95
N PHE A 29 3.70 6.84 -6.77
CA PHE A 29 4.11 5.92 -7.82
C PHE A 29 3.08 4.82 -7.89
N PHE A 30 2.82 4.30 -9.07
CA PHE A 30 1.75 3.35 -9.28
C PHE A 30 2.25 2.16 -10.11
N VAL A 31 1.99 0.95 -9.62
CA VAL A 31 2.28 -0.29 -10.35
C VAL A 31 1.06 -1.21 -10.33
N HIS A 32 0.96 -2.08 -11.32
CA HIS A 32 -0.24 -2.89 -11.56
C HIS A 32 -0.18 -4.30 -10.98
N ASP A 33 0.97 -4.75 -10.51
CA ASP A 33 1.11 -6.11 -10.00
C ASP A 33 2.23 -6.21 -8.96
N GLY A 34 2.25 -7.37 -8.27
CA GLY A 34 3.17 -7.57 -7.17
C GLY A 34 4.63 -7.64 -7.60
N ARG A 35 4.92 -8.21 -8.77
CA ARG A 35 6.30 -8.30 -9.25
C ARG A 35 6.88 -6.95 -9.56
N ALA A 36 6.08 -6.08 -10.20
CA ALA A 36 6.48 -4.70 -10.47
C ALA A 36 6.73 -3.95 -9.15
N ALA A 37 5.87 -4.19 -8.14
CA ALA A 37 6.04 -3.57 -6.83
C ALA A 37 7.38 -3.97 -6.20
N LEU A 38 7.69 -5.25 -6.18
CA LEU A 38 8.94 -5.73 -5.60
C LEU A 38 10.16 -5.20 -6.35
N ALA A 39 10.07 -5.10 -7.67
CA ALA A 39 11.16 -4.55 -8.49
C ALA A 39 11.40 -3.07 -8.19
N MET A 40 10.36 -2.32 -7.84
CA MET A 40 10.48 -0.89 -7.56
C MET A 40 11.04 -0.55 -6.18
N LEU A 41 11.05 -1.49 -5.26
CA LEU A 41 11.51 -1.21 -3.89
C LEU A 41 12.93 -0.65 -3.84
N ASP A 42 13.83 -1.20 -4.63
CA ASP A 42 15.23 -0.78 -4.63
C ASP A 42 15.47 0.48 -5.46
N THR A 43 14.60 0.75 -6.43
CA THR A 43 14.74 1.89 -7.35
C THR A 43 14.11 3.16 -6.78
N VAL A 44 12.85 3.05 -6.35
CA VAL A 44 12.07 4.20 -5.86
C VAL A 44 12.29 4.43 -4.37
N ARG A 45 12.53 3.39 -3.61
CA ARG A 45 12.66 3.42 -2.15
C ARG A 45 11.47 4.13 -1.52
N PRO A 46 10.27 3.55 -1.64
CA PRO A 46 9.08 4.19 -1.09
C PRO A 46 9.16 4.30 0.43
N ASP A 47 8.51 5.32 0.96
CA ASP A 47 8.36 5.48 2.42
C ASP A 47 7.15 4.71 2.95
N MET A 48 6.24 4.35 2.08
CA MET A 48 5.03 3.60 2.41
C MET A 48 4.48 2.93 1.15
N ILE A 49 3.80 1.80 1.35
CA ILE A 49 3.08 1.11 0.28
C ILE A 49 1.60 1.05 0.62
N LEU A 50 0.75 1.43 -0.34
CA LEU A 50 -0.68 1.11 -0.33
C LEU A 50 -0.87 -0.10 -1.23
N LEU A 51 -1.31 -1.21 -0.67
CA LEU A 51 -1.28 -2.50 -1.32
C LEU A 51 -2.68 -3.11 -1.43
N ASP A 52 -3.11 -3.42 -2.65
CA ASP A 52 -4.32 -4.21 -2.85
C ASP A 52 -3.96 -5.69 -2.74
N VAL A 53 -4.76 -6.45 -2.00
CA VAL A 53 -4.55 -7.90 -1.84
C VAL A 53 -5.24 -8.71 -2.95
N MET A 54 -6.10 -8.07 -3.74
CA MET A 54 -6.82 -8.70 -4.84
C MET A 54 -6.19 -8.37 -6.19
N MET A 55 -5.13 -9.10 -6.54
CA MET A 55 -4.47 -8.90 -7.82
C MET A 55 -4.25 -10.25 -8.50
N PRO A 56 -4.36 -10.32 -9.84
CA PRO A 56 -4.04 -11.56 -10.56
C PRO A 56 -2.54 -11.87 -10.47
N GLY A 57 -2.22 -13.16 -10.51
CA GLY A 57 -0.84 -13.61 -10.39
C GLY A 57 -0.38 -13.66 -8.95
N MET A 58 0.68 -12.93 -8.61
CA MET A 58 1.15 -12.83 -7.23
C MET A 58 0.19 -11.94 -6.45
N ASP A 59 -0.51 -12.48 -5.47
CA ASP A 59 -1.48 -11.71 -4.68
C ASP A 59 -0.77 -10.79 -3.67
N GLY A 60 -1.53 -9.83 -3.12
CA GLY A 60 -0.96 -8.83 -2.22
C GLY A 60 -0.41 -9.42 -0.92
N ILE A 61 -0.97 -10.54 -0.44
CA ILE A 61 -0.46 -11.19 0.77
C ILE A 61 0.94 -11.74 0.51
N GLU A 62 1.19 -12.32 -0.66
CA GLU A 62 2.51 -12.80 -1.04
C GLU A 62 3.52 -11.64 -1.15
N VAL A 63 3.09 -10.52 -1.71
CA VAL A 63 3.92 -9.31 -1.78
C VAL A 63 4.30 -8.86 -0.36
N LEU A 64 3.34 -8.80 0.53
CA LEU A 64 3.55 -8.40 1.92
C LEU A 64 4.54 -9.33 2.62
N LYS A 65 4.36 -10.64 2.48
CA LYS A 65 5.29 -11.62 3.07
C LYS A 65 6.72 -11.43 2.55
N THR A 66 6.86 -11.20 1.25
CA THR A 66 8.16 -11.00 0.63
C THR A 66 8.84 -9.75 1.18
N ILE A 67 8.09 -8.66 1.31
CA ILE A 67 8.62 -7.42 1.89
C ILE A 67 9.09 -7.64 3.32
N ARG A 68 8.31 -8.34 4.14
CA ARG A 68 8.67 -8.59 5.54
C ARG A 68 9.87 -9.51 5.72
N GLN A 69 10.17 -10.32 4.72
CA GLN A 69 11.34 -11.20 4.74
C GLN A 69 12.60 -10.53 4.20
N HIS A 70 12.47 -9.37 3.58
CA HIS A 70 13.59 -8.66 2.97
C HIS A 70 14.32 -7.84 4.04
N PRO A 71 15.64 -8.05 4.25
CA PRO A 71 16.38 -7.36 5.32
C PRO A 71 16.30 -5.84 5.28
N LEU A 72 16.22 -5.26 4.07
CA LEU A 72 16.19 -3.80 3.89
C LEU A 72 14.78 -3.21 4.00
N HIS A 73 13.74 -4.03 3.86
CA HIS A 73 12.36 -3.53 3.74
C HIS A 73 11.42 -4.12 4.79
N LYS A 74 11.93 -4.89 5.74
CA LYS A 74 11.11 -5.59 6.73
C LYS A 74 10.26 -4.65 7.59
N ASP A 75 10.68 -3.40 7.75
CA ASP A 75 9.98 -2.42 8.59
C ASP A 75 9.24 -1.36 7.76
N LEU A 76 9.22 -1.50 6.45
CA LEU A 76 8.54 -0.55 5.56
C LEU A 76 7.06 -0.52 5.87
N PRO A 77 6.45 0.66 6.11
CA PRO A 77 5.01 0.74 6.33
C PRO A 77 4.22 0.23 5.12
N VAL A 78 3.37 -0.77 5.34
CA VAL A 78 2.48 -1.31 4.32
C VAL A 78 1.06 -1.23 4.86
N VAL A 79 0.20 -0.49 4.18
CA VAL A 79 -1.22 -0.40 4.47
C VAL A 79 -1.97 -1.08 3.34
N VAL A 80 -2.83 -2.03 3.66
CA VAL A 80 -3.68 -2.66 2.66
C VAL A 80 -4.83 -1.73 2.33
N TYR A 81 -5.08 -1.55 1.04
CA TYR A 81 -6.20 -0.75 0.54
C TYR A 81 -6.92 -1.58 -0.52
N SER A 82 -8.01 -2.22 -0.13
CA SER A 82 -8.65 -3.27 -0.93
C SER A 82 -10.17 -3.21 -0.85
N ALA A 83 -10.82 -3.74 -1.88
CA ALA A 83 -12.28 -3.93 -1.87
C ALA A 83 -12.71 -5.09 -0.96
N ARG A 84 -11.80 -6.02 -0.60
CA ARG A 84 -12.12 -7.13 0.29
C ARG A 84 -12.39 -6.62 1.69
N ASP A 85 -13.51 -7.06 2.27
CA ASP A 85 -13.94 -6.65 3.61
C ASP A 85 -14.17 -7.82 4.57
N ASP A 86 -13.84 -9.05 4.15
CA ASP A 86 -14.05 -10.22 5.00
C ASP A 86 -12.99 -10.30 6.11
N ALA A 87 -13.43 -10.72 7.28
CA ALA A 87 -12.58 -10.78 8.46
C ALA A 87 -11.35 -11.67 8.25
N GLU A 88 -11.50 -12.77 7.53
CA GLU A 88 -10.39 -13.70 7.28
C GLU A 88 -9.25 -13.03 6.51
N THR A 89 -9.57 -12.30 5.44
CA THR A 89 -8.55 -11.57 4.65
C THR A 89 -7.90 -10.46 5.47
N ILE A 90 -8.69 -9.72 6.22
CA ILE A 90 -8.19 -8.64 7.09
C ILE A 90 -7.22 -9.21 8.13
N ASP A 91 -7.63 -10.27 8.82
CA ASP A 91 -6.80 -10.92 9.85
C ASP A 91 -5.52 -11.48 9.25
N GLN A 92 -5.60 -12.07 8.06
CA GLN A 92 -4.43 -12.60 7.38
C GLN A 92 -3.43 -11.49 7.03
N ALA A 93 -3.91 -10.37 6.49
CA ALA A 93 -3.04 -9.25 6.13
C ALA A 93 -2.34 -8.67 7.37
N LEU A 94 -3.09 -8.44 8.44
CA LEU A 94 -2.51 -7.91 9.68
C LEU A 94 -1.53 -8.90 10.31
N SER A 95 -1.84 -10.19 10.29
CA SER A 95 -0.94 -11.24 10.80
C SER A 95 0.33 -11.35 9.99
N CYS A 96 0.29 -11.03 8.71
CA CYS A 96 1.47 -11.04 7.84
C CYS A 96 2.29 -9.75 7.91
N GLY A 97 1.87 -8.79 8.71
CA GLY A 97 2.66 -7.60 9.00
C GLY A 97 2.19 -6.30 8.37
N ALA A 98 0.95 -6.23 7.85
CA ALA A 98 0.38 -4.96 7.42
C ALA A 98 0.15 -4.07 8.66
N GLN A 99 0.50 -2.79 8.55
CA GLN A 99 0.29 -1.86 9.65
C GLN A 99 -1.19 -1.47 9.81
N ASP A 100 -1.95 -1.51 8.70
CA ASP A 100 -3.37 -1.18 8.75
C ASP A 100 -4.07 -1.78 7.54
N TYR A 101 -5.39 -1.77 7.57
CA TYR A 101 -6.22 -2.30 6.49
C TYR A 101 -7.37 -1.32 6.23
N LEU A 102 -7.44 -0.78 5.03
CA LEU A 102 -8.51 0.12 4.61
C LEU A 102 -9.37 -0.57 3.56
N VAL A 103 -10.67 -0.61 3.79
CA VAL A 103 -11.64 -1.17 2.83
C VAL A 103 -12.07 -0.04 1.89
N LYS A 104 -11.88 -0.22 0.58
CA LYS A 104 -12.11 0.83 -0.42
C LYS A 104 -13.50 1.46 -0.34
N SER A 105 -14.53 0.66 -0.09
CA SER A 105 -15.91 1.16 -0.01
C SER A 105 -16.19 1.93 1.28
N GLN A 106 -15.34 1.86 2.28
CA GLN A 106 -15.55 2.46 3.61
C GLN A 106 -14.56 3.58 3.93
N ALA A 107 -13.51 3.71 3.14
CA ALA A 107 -12.46 4.70 3.39
C ALA A 107 -12.48 5.76 2.28
N ASP A 108 -12.94 6.96 2.62
CA ASP A 108 -12.83 8.10 1.71
C ASP A 108 -11.38 8.62 1.69
N PHE A 109 -11.10 9.63 0.88
CA PHE A 109 -9.75 10.17 0.77
C PHE A 109 -9.24 10.71 2.11
N ASP A 110 -10.09 11.37 2.88
CA ASP A 110 -9.68 11.92 4.18
C ASP A 110 -9.21 10.81 5.12
N ARG A 111 -9.88 9.66 5.11
CA ARG A 111 -9.46 8.50 5.92
C ARG A 111 -8.14 7.91 5.42
N VAL A 112 -7.98 7.79 4.11
CA VAL A 112 -6.74 7.31 3.50
C VAL A 112 -5.59 8.26 3.86
N HIS A 113 -5.79 9.57 3.69
CA HIS A 113 -4.79 10.58 4.00
C HIS A 113 -4.39 10.55 5.47
N ALA A 114 -5.37 10.46 6.37
CA ALA A 114 -5.10 10.39 7.81
C ALA A 114 -4.26 9.15 8.17
N CYS A 115 -4.57 8.01 7.55
CA CYS A 115 -3.82 6.78 7.76
C CYS A 115 -2.37 6.92 7.28
N ILE A 116 -2.18 7.52 6.11
CA ILE A 116 -0.85 7.75 5.56
C ILE A 116 -0.03 8.64 6.50
N GLU A 117 -0.59 9.75 6.93
CA GLU A 117 0.11 10.68 7.83
C GLU A 117 0.45 10.03 9.18
N GLU A 118 -0.46 9.21 9.71
CA GLU A 118 -0.24 8.48 10.96
C GLU A 118 0.99 7.56 10.86
N HIS A 119 1.08 6.78 9.78
CA HIS A 119 2.18 5.83 9.62
C HIS A 119 3.48 6.47 9.14
N LEU A 120 3.41 7.56 8.39
CA LEU A 120 4.60 8.31 7.98
C LEU A 120 5.17 9.14 9.13
N GLY A 121 4.35 9.56 10.07
CA GLY A 121 4.82 10.30 11.24
C GLY A 121 5.86 9.54 12.05
N ASP A 122 5.81 8.22 12.02
CA ASP A 122 6.78 7.36 12.72
C ASP A 122 8.17 7.40 12.09
N LEU A 123 8.31 7.96 10.89
CA LEU A 123 9.59 8.08 10.18
C LEU A 123 10.33 9.37 10.48
N HIS A 124 9.70 10.30 11.17
CA HIS A 124 10.29 11.60 11.51
C HIS A 124 10.84 11.63 12.94
#